data_12e450cb3fcb58cc49fb2c0b16758ca8
#
_entry.id   12e450cb3fcb58cc49fb2c0b16758ca8
#
_cell.length_a   1.000
_cell.length_b   1.000
_cell.length_c   1.000
_cell.angle_alpha   90.00
_cell.angle_beta   90.00
_cell.angle_gamma   90.00
#
_symmetry.space_group_name_H-M   'P 1'
#
loop_
_entity.id
_entity.type
_entity.pdbx_description
1 polymer ?
#
loop_
_entity_poly.entity_id
_entity_poly.type
_entity_poly.pdbx_seq_one_letter_code
_entity_poly.pdbx_strand_id
1 'polypeptide(L)'
;MGFIANFKAKRAAKKAQAIYELEQYEWEQENRVLNAALDIFTSASKGEEPNDLSLAQKKGELVLWTGNAIYHEAGRTASTYVGGSSGFSIPLVAGIRYRVGSFKGRVVPGEEMQIDKDSGMVKLTNQRLIFTGPLATSEWAFTKLLSSFSNPERTDFIFGVSNRKKSSGLRFTAGDGYAFAHLFALALHSYENGIPETIKAIKKELTESSEKKPKLLGGSRVNEIEG
;
A
#
# COMPACT_ATOMS: atom_id res chain seq x y z
N MET A 1 -29.65 -28.71 29.32
CA MET A 1 -29.00 -27.38 29.01
C MET A 1 -27.79 -27.42 28.04
N GLY A 2 -27.45 -28.56 27.42
CA GLY A 2 -26.24 -28.72 26.62
C GLY A 2 -26.29 -28.22 25.16
N PHE A 3 -27.46 -28.27 24.50
CA PHE A 3 -27.54 -28.04 23.03
C PHE A 3 -27.28 -26.60 22.63
N ILE A 4 -27.82 -25.62 23.35
CA ILE A 4 -27.62 -24.19 23.06
C ILE A 4 -26.17 -23.76 23.35
N ALA A 5 -25.55 -24.32 24.37
CA ALA A 5 -24.13 -24.05 24.69
C ALA A 5 -23.20 -24.60 23.60
N ASN A 6 -23.47 -25.83 23.14
CA ASN A 6 -22.70 -26.43 22.03
C ASN A 6 -22.85 -25.65 20.70
N PHE A 7 -24.04 -25.13 20.43
CA PHE A 7 -24.27 -24.33 19.21
C PHE A 7 -23.55 -22.96 19.28
N LYS A 8 -23.56 -22.31 20.46
CA LYS A 8 -22.80 -21.07 20.69
C LYS A 8 -21.30 -21.30 20.59
N ALA A 9 -20.78 -22.41 21.15
CA ALA A 9 -19.38 -22.78 21.07
C ALA A 9 -18.93 -23.02 19.61
N LYS A 10 -19.71 -23.78 18.84
CA LYS A 10 -19.44 -24.00 17.41
C LYS A 10 -19.44 -22.70 16.58
N ARG A 11 -20.38 -21.78 16.86
CA ARG A 11 -20.37 -20.46 16.20
C ARG A 11 -19.15 -19.61 16.59
N ALA A 12 -18.78 -19.61 17.86
CA ALA A 12 -17.60 -18.89 18.34
C ALA A 12 -16.31 -19.46 17.70
N ALA A 13 -16.18 -20.80 17.67
CA ALA A 13 -15.05 -21.46 17.03
C ALA A 13 -14.95 -21.14 15.54
N LYS A 14 -16.08 -21.20 14.80
CA LYS A 14 -16.10 -20.84 13.38
C LYS A 14 -15.73 -19.38 13.14
N LYS A 15 -16.18 -18.47 14.01
CA LYS A 15 -15.81 -17.04 13.92
C LYS A 15 -14.33 -16.84 14.21
N ALA A 16 -13.79 -17.50 15.24
CA ALA A 16 -12.37 -17.43 15.58
C ALA A 16 -11.49 -18.00 14.46
N GLN A 17 -11.91 -19.10 13.83
CA GLN A 17 -11.23 -19.68 12.69
C GLN A 17 -11.21 -18.72 11.50
N ALA A 18 -12.34 -18.10 11.15
CA ALA A 18 -12.41 -17.15 10.03
C ALA A 18 -11.55 -15.88 10.28
N ILE A 19 -11.49 -15.40 11.51
CA ILE A 19 -10.63 -14.28 11.90
C ILE A 19 -9.15 -14.69 11.73
N TYR A 20 -8.78 -15.86 12.26
CA TYR A 20 -7.42 -16.38 12.14
C TYR A 20 -6.98 -16.54 10.68
N GLU A 21 -7.84 -17.11 9.83
CA GLU A 21 -7.55 -17.28 8.40
C GLU A 21 -7.35 -15.93 7.69
N LEU A 22 -8.15 -14.93 8.03
CA LEU A 22 -7.99 -13.58 7.50
C LEU A 22 -6.68 -12.94 7.97
N GLU A 23 -6.40 -12.98 9.27
CA GLU A 23 -5.15 -12.43 9.84
C GLU A 23 -3.91 -13.14 9.27
N GLN A 24 -3.99 -14.46 9.11
CA GLN A 24 -2.91 -15.24 8.49
C GLN A 24 -2.71 -14.84 7.04
N TYR A 25 -3.79 -14.70 6.27
CA TYR A 25 -3.71 -14.26 4.88
C TYR A 25 -3.08 -12.86 4.76
N GLU A 26 -3.53 -11.90 5.57
CA GLU A 26 -2.98 -10.55 5.60
C GLU A 26 -1.48 -10.56 5.96
N TRP A 27 -1.11 -11.32 6.99
CA TRP A 27 0.29 -11.50 7.40
C TRP A 27 1.16 -12.10 6.28
N GLU A 28 0.66 -13.12 5.58
CA GLU A 28 1.36 -13.74 4.45
C GLU A 28 1.54 -12.75 3.27
N GLN A 29 0.52 -11.96 2.95
CA GLN A 29 0.61 -10.95 1.89
C GLN A 29 1.65 -9.86 2.25
N GLU A 30 1.62 -9.36 3.48
CA GLU A 30 2.59 -8.38 3.97
C GLU A 30 4.02 -8.90 3.88
N ASN A 31 4.28 -10.11 4.39
CA ASN A 31 5.60 -10.72 4.33
C ASN A 31 6.06 -10.98 2.89
N ARG A 32 5.15 -11.34 1.99
CA ARG A 32 5.46 -11.50 0.56
C ARG A 32 5.94 -10.19 -0.06
N VAL A 33 5.23 -9.10 0.20
CA VAL A 33 5.59 -7.76 -0.30
C VAL A 33 6.95 -7.31 0.27
N LEU A 34 7.17 -7.52 1.57
CA LEU A 34 8.44 -7.16 2.23
C LEU A 34 9.62 -7.98 1.71
N ASN A 35 9.46 -9.30 1.52
CA ASN A 35 10.53 -10.13 0.97
C ASN A 35 10.84 -9.74 -0.49
N ALA A 36 9.83 -9.51 -1.33
CA ALA A 36 10.05 -9.03 -2.69
C ALA A 36 10.78 -7.68 -2.71
N ALA A 37 10.40 -6.76 -1.83
CA ALA A 37 11.11 -5.50 -1.67
C ALA A 37 12.55 -5.69 -1.21
N LEU A 38 12.80 -6.58 -0.24
CA LEU A 38 14.15 -6.89 0.23
C LEU A 38 15.06 -7.39 -0.89
N ASP A 39 14.54 -8.28 -1.73
CA ASP A 39 15.29 -8.82 -2.88
C ASP A 39 15.65 -7.71 -3.87
N ILE A 40 14.68 -6.84 -4.22
CA ILE A 40 14.89 -5.71 -5.13
C ILE A 40 15.98 -4.77 -4.57
N PHE A 41 15.82 -4.33 -3.32
CA PHE A 41 16.79 -3.41 -2.71
C PHE A 41 18.17 -4.05 -2.50
N THR A 42 18.23 -5.36 -2.25
CA THR A 42 19.49 -6.10 -2.09
C THR A 42 20.21 -6.25 -3.43
N SER A 43 19.52 -6.59 -4.51
CA SER A 43 20.09 -6.64 -5.87
C SER A 43 20.60 -5.28 -6.29
N ALA A 44 19.83 -4.25 -6.04
CA ALA A 44 20.21 -2.88 -6.29
C ALA A 44 21.49 -2.45 -5.54
N SER A 45 21.61 -2.85 -4.27
CA SER A 45 22.80 -2.52 -3.47
C SER A 45 24.08 -3.17 -4.00
N LYS A 46 23.95 -4.24 -4.80
CA LYS A 46 25.06 -4.95 -5.45
C LYS A 46 25.37 -4.41 -6.86
N GLY A 47 24.58 -3.46 -7.35
CA GLY A 47 24.67 -2.97 -8.74
C GLY A 47 24.08 -3.93 -9.78
N GLU A 48 23.28 -4.92 -9.35
CA GLU A 48 22.57 -5.88 -10.19
C GLU A 48 21.21 -5.27 -10.61
N GLU A 49 21.22 -4.07 -11.19
CA GLU A 49 20.00 -3.38 -11.54
C GLU A 49 19.42 -3.91 -12.86
N PRO A 50 18.15 -4.33 -12.90
CA PRO A 50 17.52 -4.61 -14.16
C PRO A 50 17.41 -3.31 -14.98
N ASN A 51 18.05 -3.29 -16.15
CA ASN A 51 17.94 -2.18 -17.07
C ASN A 51 16.55 -2.21 -17.72
N ASP A 52 15.67 -1.35 -17.26
CA ASP A 52 14.33 -1.19 -17.86
C ASP A 52 14.43 -0.28 -19.11
N LEU A 53 14.61 -0.90 -20.27
CA LEU A 53 14.72 -0.20 -21.56
C LEU A 53 13.49 0.65 -21.91
N SER A 54 12.37 0.44 -21.25
CA SER A 54 11.13 1.23 -21.45
C SER A 54 11.06 2.48 -20.58
N LEU A 55 12.08 2.73 -19.76
CA LEU A 55 12.17 3.90 -18.90
C LEU A 55 13.50 4.64 -19.15
N ALA A 56 13.44 5.94 -19.42
CA ALA A 56 14.62 6.79 -19.35
C ALA A 56 15.02 6.98 -17.87
N GLN A 57 15.83 6.04 -17.37
CA GLN A 57 16.27 6.01 -15.98
C GLN A 57 17.25 7.16 -15.69
N LYS A 58 17.09 7.79 -14.54
CA LYS A 58 18.03 8.74 -13.97
C LYS A 58 19.21 7.99 -13.33
N LYS A 59 20.32 8.68 -13.11
CA LYS A 59 21.47 8.08 -12.40
C LYS A 59 21.07 7.56 -11.02
N GLY A 60 21.29 6.27 -10.75
CA GLY A 60 20.93 5.61 -9.51
C GLY A 60 19.41 5.41 -9.32
N GLU A 61 18.64 5.50 -10.37
CA GLU A 61 17.21 5.22 -10.34
C GLU A 61 16.95 3.73 -10.51
N LEU A 62 16.18 3.16 -9.58
CA LEU A 62 15.81 1.75 -9.54
C LEU A 62 14.32 1.59 -9.69
N VAL A 63 13.89 0.71 -10.57
CA VAL A 63 12.48 0.31 -10.64
C VAL A 63 12.21 -0.70 -9.52
N LEU A 64 11.34 -0.31 -8.59
CA LEU A 64 10.97 -1.12 -7.43
C LEU A 64 9.71 -1.94 -7.67
N TRP A 65 8.84 -1.43 -8.55
CA TRP A 65 7.57 -2.09 -8.85
C TRP A 65 6.96 -1.57 -10.15
N THR A 66 6.22 -2.45 -10.82
CA THR A 66 5.42 -2.14 -12.00
C THR A 66 4.05 -2.76 -11.85
N GLY A 67 3.01 -2.01 -12.18
CA GLY A 67 1.62 -2.46 -12.14
C GLY A 67 0.73 -1.66 -13.06
N ASN A 68 -0.58 -1.93 -13.03
CA ASN A 68 -1.57 -1.21 -13.80
C ASN A 68 -2.45 -0.36 -12.89
N ALA A 69 -2.82 0.83 -13.35
CA ALA A 69 -3.74 1.70 -12.64
C ALA A 69 -4.58 2.55 -13.59
N ILE A 70 -5.64 3.12 -13.03
CA ILE A 70 -6.39 4.21 -13.65
C ILE A 70 -5.79 5.52 -13.16
N TYR A 71 -5.34 6.35 -14.10
CA TYR A 71 -4.89 7.71 -13.83
C TYR A 71 -6.10 8.65 -13.74
N HIS A 72 -6.12 9.49 -12.72
CA HIS A 72 -7.16 10.50 -12.53
C HIS A 72 -6.59 11.85 -12.11
N GLU A 73 -7.33 12.92 -12.38
CA GLU A 73 -6.99 14.28 -12.02
C GLU A 73 -8.16 15.00 -11.38
N ALA A 74 -7.86 16.00 -10.54
CA ALA A 74 -8.86 16.93 -10.07
C ALA A 74 -9.49 17.66 -11.26
N GLY A 75 -10.79 17.54 -11.39
CA GLY A 75 -11.59 18.19 -12.42
C GLY A 75 -12.83 18.85 -11.83
N ARG A 76 -13.45 19.75 -12.60
CA ARG A 76 -14.72 20.34 -12.21
C ARG A 76 -15.87 19.53 -12.80
N THR A 77 -16.76 19.06 -11.95
CA THR A 77 -18.07 18.55 -12.34
C THR A 77 -19.14 19.49 -11.79
N ALA A 78 -20.38 19.33 -12.27
CA ALA A 78 -21.52 20.09 -11.74
C ALA A 78 -21.85 19.78 -10.27
N SER A 79 -21.13 18.83 -9.65
CA SER A 79 -21.39 18.36 -8.29
C SER A 79 -20.13 18.40 -7.43
N THR A 80 -20.28 18.85 -6.20
CA THR A 80 -19.25 19.02 -5.19
C THR A 80 -19.16 17.84 -4.25
N TYR A 81 -17.92 17.47 -3.88
CA TYR A 81 -17.64 16.51 -2.81
C TYR A 81 -17.14 17.24 -1.56
N VAL A 82 -17.90 17.18 -0.48
CA VAL A 82 -17.48 17.70 0.83
C VAL A 82 -17.03 16.51 1.68
N GLY A 83 -15.74 16.44 2.00
CA GLY A 83 -15.18 15.40 2.81
C GLY A 83 -14.19 15.91 3.84
N GLY A 84 -14.19 15.27 5.01
CA GLY A 84 -13.12 15.40 5.99
C GLY A 84 -11.93 14.53 5.61
N SER A 85 -10.72 15.07 5.68
CA SER A 85 -9.50 14.27 5.57
C SER A 85 -9.18 13.67 6.94
N SER A 86 -9.21 12.37 7.07
CA SER A 86 -8.57 11.66 8.18
C SER A 86 -7.32 10.97 7.64
N GLY A 87 -6.16 11.36 8.15
CA GLY A 87 -4.92 10.69 7.83
C GLY A 87 -4.77 9.44 8.72
N PHE A 88 -4.41 8.31 8.13
CA PHE A 88 -3.86 7.21 8.91
C PHE A 88 -2.37 7.07 8.59
N SER A 89 -1.61 6.62 9.59
CA SER A 89 -0.20 6.32 9.40
C SER A 89 -0.06 4.84 9.10
N ILE A 90 0.56 4.49 7.99
CA ILE A 90 1.05 3.13 7.78
C ILE A 90 2.29 3.04 8.68
N PRO A 91 2.27 2.25 9.76
CA PRO A 91 3.49 1.99 10.51
C PRO A 91 4.39 1.18 9.59
N LEU A 92 5.44 1.80 9.16
CA LEU A 92 6.63 1.13 8.67
C LEU A 92 7.54 0.96 9.88
N VAL A 93 8.41 0.01 9.77
CA VAL A 93 9.34 -0.46 10.79
C VAL A 93 9.94 0.63 11.67
N ALA A 94 10.23 0.24 12.91
CA ALA A 94 11.11 0.95 13.84
C ALA A 94 10.76 2.43 14.10
N GLY A 95 9.48 2.75 14.13
CA GLY A 95 9.02 4.10 14.44
C GLY A 95 8.90 5.03 13.23
N ILE A 96 9.19 4.56 12.02
CA ILE A 96 8.92 5.30 10.80
C ILE A 96 7.42 5.22 10.52
N ARG A 97 6.77 6.37 10.50
CA ARG A 97 5.34 6.48 10.16
C ARG A 97 5.18 7.27 8.88
N TYR A 98 4.71 6.60 7.83
CA TYR A 98 4.26 7.30 6.64
C TYR A 98 2.79 7.70 6.81
N ARG A 99 2.50 9.01 6.74
CA ARG A 99 1.12 9.50 6.80
C ARG A 99 0.48 9.40 5.44
N VAL A 100 -0.49 8.50 5.34
CA VAL A 100 -1.41 8.45 4.21
C VAL A 100 -2.74 9.03 4.69
N GLY A 101 -3.18 10.12 4.06
CA GLY A 101 -4.48 10.70 4.36
C GLY A 101 -5.61 9.94 3.68
N SER A 102 -6.75 9.77 4.34
CA SER A 102 -7.95 9.19 3.74
C SER A 102 -9.07 10.22 3.61
N PHE A 103 -9.89 10.08 2.57
CA PHE A 103 -11.08 10.90 2.37
C PHE A 103 -12.34 10.14 2.78
N LYS A 104 -13.17 10.76 3.61
CA LYS A 104 -14.60 10.40 3.75
C LYS A 104 -15.41 11.63 3.39
N GLY A 105 -16.33 11.52 2.43
CA GLY A 105 -17.08 12.68 2.09
C GLY A 105 -18.41 12.45 1.39
N ARG A 106 -19.19 13.53 1.29
CA ARG A 106 -20.51 13.60 0.68
C ARG A 106 -20.47 14.54 -0.53
N VAL A 107 -21.15 14.14 -1.62
CA VAL A 107 -21.26 14.97 -2.84
C VAL A 107 -22.19 16.15 -2.58
N VAL A 108 -21.71 17.37 -2.88
CA VAL A 108 -22.46 18.64 -2.86
C VAL A 108 -22.22 19.31 -4.22
N PRO A 109 -23.23 19.92 -4.88
CA PRO A 109 -23.07 20.47 -6.24
C PRO A 109 -22.00 21.59 -6.32
N GLY A 110 -21.04 21.48 -7.27
CA GLY A 110 -20.15 22.57 -7.69
C GLY A 110 -18.66 22.50 -7.36
N GLU A 111 -18.14 21.44 -6.69
CA GLU A 111 -16.70 21.34 -6.31
C GLU A 111 -15.86 20.39 -7.18
N GLU A 112 -14.55 20.39 -6.97
CA GLU A 112 -13.61 19.55 -7.71
C GLU A 112 -13.70 18.08 -7.30
N MET A 113 -13.79 17.18 -8.29
CA MET A 113 -13.71 15.71 -8.12
C MET A 113 -12.49 15.16 -8.83
N GLN A 114 -12.07 13.95 -8.43
CA GLN A 114 -11.12 13.17 -9.21
C GLN A 114 -11.84 12.53 -10.41
N ILE A 115 -11.38 12.84 -11.63
CA ILE A 115 -11.96 12.36 -12.88
C ILE A 115 -10.97 11.40 -13.52
N ASP A 116 -11.41 10.19 -13.83
CA ASP A 116 -10.61 9.20 -14.55
C ASP A 116 -10.25 9.73 -15.95
N LYS A 117 -8.99 9.65 -16.30
CA LYS A 117 -8.43 10.20 -17.55
C LYS A 117 -7.91 9.12 -18.48
N ASP A 118 -7.25 8.11 -17.92
CA ASP A 118 -6.59 7.09 -18.72
C ASP A 118 -6.35 5.83 -17.88
N SER A 119 -6.12 4.70 -18.52
CA SER A 119 -5.64 3.49 -17.87
C SER A 119 -4.31 3.07 -18.47
N GLY A 120 -3.37 2.62 -17.64
CA GLY A 120 -2.05 2.32 -18.14
C GLY A 120 -1.14 1.72 -17.08
N MET A 121 0.14 1.69 -17.42
CA MET A 121 1.21 1.13 -16.60
C MET A 121 1.73 2.17 -15.62
N VAL A 122 1.96 1.73 -14.40
CA VAL A 122 2.63 2.50 -13.34
C VAL A 122 3.99 1.88 -13.07
N LYS A 123 5.01 2.70 -12.99
CA LYS A 123 6.34 2.32 -12.49
C LYS A 123 6.66 3.13 -11.25
N LEU A 124 6.96 2.43 -10.18
CA LEU A 124 7.47 3.01 -8.95
C LEU A 124 8.98 2.83 -8.92
N THR A 125 9.71 3.94 -8.76
CA THR A 125 11.16 3.94 -8.59
C THR A 125 11.54 4.45 -7.21
N ASN A 126 12.80 4.38 -6.86
CA ASN A 126 13.33 5.03 -5.65
C ASN A 126 13.43 6.56 -5.75
N GLN A 127 13.07 7.17 -6.89
CA GLN A 127 13.16 8.62 -7.11
C GLN A 127 11.83 9.27 -7.53
N ARG A 128 10.93 8.52 -8.13
CA ARG A 128 9.66 9.02 -8.68
C ARG A 128 8.64 7.91 -8.92
N LEU A 129 7.42 8.33 -9.08
CA LEU A 129 6.32 7.52 -9.58
C LEU A 129 6.01 7.98 -11.00
N ILE A 130 5.76 7.04 -11.92
CA ILE A 130 5.51 7.33 -13.33
C ILE A 130 4.28 6.54 -13.76
N PHE A 131 3.35 7.22 -14.41
CA PHE A 131 2.23 6.61 -15.13
C PHE A 131 2.45 6.79 -16.62
N THR A 132 2.20 5.76 -17.40
CA THR A 132 2.24 5.77 -18.87
C THR A 132 1.00 5.06 -19.40
N GLY A 133 0.15 5.79 -20.08
CA GLY A 133 -1.02 5.28 -20.77
C GLY A 133 -1.09 5.77 -22.21
N PRO A 134 -2.08 5.31 -23.00
CA PRO A 134 -2.29 5.71 -24.38
C PRO A 134 -2.56 7.20 -24.58
N LEU A 135 -3.20 7.85 -23.60
CA LEU A 135 -3.65 9.25 -23.71
C LEU A 135 -2.83 10.17 -22.80
N ALA A 136 -2.21 9.66 -21.74
CA ALA A 136 -1.52 10.47 -20.74
C ALA A 136 -0.22 9.82 -20.26
N THR A 137 0.76 10.67 -19.98
CA THR A 137 1.96 10.32 -19.21
C THR A 137 2.08 11.29 -18.05
N SER A 138 2.33 10.79 -16.85
CA SER A 138 2.41 11.60 -15.64
C SER A 138 3.57 11.14 -14.75
N GLU A 139 4.29 12.12 -14.18
CA GLU A 139 5.41 11.86 -13.27
C GLU A 139 5.18 12.60 -11.93
N TRP A 140 5.42 11.92 -10.82
CA TRP A 140 5.49 12.49 -9.48
C TRP A 140 6.89 12.26 -8.91
N ALA A 141 7.79 13.21 -9.17
CA ALA A 141 9.14 13.18 -8.64
C ALA A 141 9.10 13.42 -7.11
N PHE A 142 9.81 12.61 -6.34
CA PHE A 142 9.82 12.72 -4.88
C PHE A 142 10.37 14.05 -4.39
N THR A 143 11.31 14.67 -5.15
CA THR A 143 11.78 16.04 -4.91
C THR A 143 10.68 17.10 -4.97
N LYS A 144 9.54 16.80 -5.60
CA LYS A 144 8.42 17.73 -5.80
C LYS A 144 7.17 17.30 -5.02
N LEU A 145 7.19 16.15 -4.38
CA LEU A 145 6.06 15.61 -3.65
C LEU A 145 5.81 16.43 -2.38
N LEU A 146 4.61 16.99 -2.26
CA LEU A 146 4.16 17.76 -1.10
C LEU A 146 3.25 16.95 -0.19
N SER A 147 2.43 16.08 -0.78
CA SER A 147 1.45 15.27 -0.06
C SER A 147 1.07 14.02 -0.86
N SER A 148 0.70 13.00 -0.13
CA SER A 148 0.00 11.84 -0.69
C SER A 148 -1.13 11.42 0.24
N PHE A 149 -2.24 11.00 -0.33
CA PHE A 149 -3.43 10.55 0.38
C PHE A 149 -3.91 9.25 -0.24
N SER A 150 -4.48 8.37 0.57
CA SER A 150 -5.23 7.22 0.05
C SER A 150 -6.55 7.05 0.78
N ASN A 151 -7.49 6.32 0.14
CA ASN A 151 -8.67 5.82 0.82
C ASN A 151 -8.29 4.70 1.83
N PRO A 152 -9.18 4.36 2.78
CA PRO A 152 -8.92 3.30 3.76
C PRO A 152 -8.60 1.93 3.14
N GLU A 153 -9.20 1.62 2.00
CA GLU A 153 -9.02 0.38 1.24
C GLU A 153 -7.69 0.33 0.49
N ARG A 154 -6.91 1.43 0.49
CA ARG A 154 -5.63 1.57 -0.23
C ARG A 154 -5.74 1.31 -1.74
N THR A 155 -6.89 1.61 -2.33
CA THR A 155 -7.12 1.43 -3.77
C THR A 155 -7.05 2.73 -4.56
N ASP A 156 -7.19 3.87 -3.91
CA ASP A 156 -7.19 5.20 -4.53
C ASP A 156 -6.17 6.11 -3.86
N PHE A 157 -5.21 6.62 -4.63
CA PHE A 157 -4.12 7.48 -4.18
C PHE A 157 -4.15 8.81 -4.89
N ILE A 158 -3.98 9.90 -4.15
CA ILE A 158 -3.91 11.26 -4.67
C ILE A 158 -2.59 11.89 -4.25
N PHE A 159 -1.90 12.49 -5.21
CA PHE A 159 -0.60 13.11 -5.01
C PHE A 159 -0.67 14.61 -5.28
N GLY A 160 -0.16 15.39 -4.33
CA GLY A 160 0.10 16.81 -4.49
C GLY A 160 1.58 17.04 -4.76
N VAL A 161 1.91 17.77 -5.83
CA VAL A 161 3.29 18.12 -6.19
C VAL A 161 3.44 19.62 -6.39
N SER A 162 4.61 20.17 -6.07
CA SER A 162 4.88 21.61 -6.10
C SER A 162 4.87 22.22 -7.50
N ASN A 163 5.03 21.43 -8.55
CA ASN A 163 5.08 21.87 -9.94
C ASN A 163 3.76 21.75 -10.71
N ARG A 164 2.66 21.39 -10.01
CA ARG A 164 1.31 21.32 -10.60
C ARG A 164 0.30 22.00 -9.70
N LYS A 165 -0.67 22.68 -10.31
CA LYS A 165 -1.78 23.33 -9.59
C LYS A 165 -2.88 22.36 -9.17
N LYS A 166 -3.05 21.27 -9.94
CA LYS A 166 -4.08 20.26 -9.69
C LYS A 166 -3.46 19.01 -9.09
N SER A 167 -4.13 18.42 -8.11
CA SER A 167 -3.82 17.10 -7.64
C SER A 167 -4.19 16.07 -8.72
N SER A 168 -3.43 15.00 -8.76
CA SER A 168 -3.66 13.86 -9.64
C SER A 168 -3.34 12.58 -8.89
N GLY A 169 -3.81 11.45 -9.38
CA GLY A 169 -3.67 10.23 -8.63
C GLY A 169 -3.79 8.96 -9.46
N LEU A 170 -3.80 7.86 -8.75
CA LEU A 170 -3.83 6.51 -9.30
C LEU A 170 -4.84 5.67 -8.54
N ARG A 171 -5.68 4.93 -9.28
CA ARG A 171 -6.61 3.96 -8.72
C ARG A 171 -6.20 2.56 -9.15
N PHE A 172 -6.10 1.67 -8.16
CA PHE A 172 -5.65 0.29 -8.30
C PHE A 172 -6.75 -0.71 -7.97
N THR A 173 -6.54 -1.98 -8.33
CA THR A 173 -7.25 -3.10 -7.71
C THR A 173 -6.87 -3.22 -6.23
N ALA A 174 -7.67 -3.93 -5.43
CA ALA A 174 -7.39 -4.06 -3.99
C ALA A 174 -6.02 -4.69 -3.71
N GLY A 175 -5.64 -5.75 -4.47
CA GLY A 175 -4.35 -6.42 -4.30
C GLY A 175 -3.17 -5.55 -4.70
N ASP A 176 -3.25 -4.89 -5.84
CA ASP A 176 -2.19 -4.01 -6.33
C ASP A 176 -2.03 -2.77 -5.44
N GLY A 177 -3.15 -2.21 -4.99
CA GLY A 177 -3.14 -1.04 -4.11
C GLY A 177 -2.48 -1.33 -2.76
N TYR A 178 -2.70 -2.52 -2.19
CA TYR A 178 -2.03 -2.93 -0.96
C TYR A 178 -0.51 -3.03 -1.15
N ALA A 179 -0.06 -3.73 -2.19
CA ALA A 179 1.36 -3.85 -2.52
C ALA A 179 1.99 -2.48 -2.82
N PHE A 180 1.31 -1.66 -3.62
CA PHE A 180 1.74 -0.31 -3.96
C PHE A 180 1.92 0.56 -2.71
N ALA A 181 0.98 0.54 -1.76
CA ALA A 181 1.06 1.35 -0.55
C ALA A 181 2.36 1.09 0.25
N HIS A 182 2.71 -0.18 0.43
CA HIS A 182 3.93 -0.58 1.14
C HIS A 182 5.19 -0.22 0.38
N LEU A 183 5.24 -0.54 -0.92
CA LEU A 183 6.40 -0.26 -1.74
C LEU A 183 6.61 1.24 -1.95
N PHE A 184 5.54 2.03 -2.06
CA PHE A 184 5.63 3.48 -2.14
C PHE A 184 6.24 4.10 -0.88
N ALA A 185 5.86 3.60 0.28
CA ALA A 185 6.45 4.05 1.53
C ALA A 185 7.94 3.68 1.65
N LEU A 186 8.33 2.46 1.22
CA LEU A 186 9.74 2.05 1.17
C LEU A 186 10.54 2.85 0.13
N ALA A 187 9.93 3.19 -1.01
CA ALA A 187 10.55 4.04 -2.02
C ALA A 187 10.87 5.44 -1.48
N LEU A 188 9.94 6.04 -0.74
CA LEU A 188 10.17 7.32 -0.07
C LEU A 188 11.23 7.22 1.02
N HIS A 189 11.19 6.17 1.83
CA HIS A 189 12.22 5.92 2.82
C HIS A 189 13.62 5.79 2.18
N SER A 190 13.70 5.07 1.05
CA SER A 190 14.95 4.91 0.31
C SER A 190 15.43 6.23 -0.31
N TYR A 191 14.51 7.06 -0.77
CA TYR A 191 14.82 8.39 -1.28
C TYR A 191 15.44 9.30 -0.18
N GLU A 192 14.91 9.24 1.03
CA GLU A 192 15.34 10.08 2.16
C GLU A 192 16.60 9.55 2.86
N ASN A 193 16.71 8.23 3.04
CA ASN A 193 17.72 7.60 3.90
C ASN A 193 18.72 6.71 3.14
N GLY A 194 18.45 6.44 1.87
CA GLY A 194 19.28 5.57 1.03
C GLY A 194 18.94 4.08 1.14
N ILE A 195 19.44 3.32 0.16
CA ILE A 195 19.19 1.89 0.02
C ILE A 195 19.66 1.07 1.24
N PRO A 196 20.86 1.28 1.80
CA PRO A 196 21.33 0.47 2.93
C PRO A 196 20.43 0.58 4.16
N GLU A 197 19.96 1.79 4.49
CA GLU A 197 19.07 1.99 5.63
C GLU A 197 17.67 1.39 5.37
N THR A 198 17.20 1.44 4.13
CA THR A 198 15.94 0.79 3.75
C THR A 198 16.02 -0.73 3.88
N ILE A 199 17.12 -1.35 3.47
CA ILE A 199 17.35 -2.79 3.67
C ILE A 199 17.32 -3.16 5.16
N LYS A 200 17.97 -2.37 6.02
CA LYS A 200 17.93 -2.59 7.48
C LYS A 200 16.52 -2.46 8.02
N ALA A 201 15.79 -1.46 7.55
CA ALA A 201 14.41 -1.24 7.93
C ALA A 201 13.53 -2.44 7.55
N ILE A 202 13.59 -2.93 6.32
CA ILE A 202 12.83 -4.09 5.86
C ILE A 202 13.17 -5.35 6.67
N LYS A 203 14.45 -5.63 6.92
CA LYS A 203 14.89 -6.79 7.71
C LYS A 203 14.35 -6.75 9.14
N LYS A 204 14.33 -5.56 9.75
CA LYS A 204 13.77 -5.38 11.09
C LYS A 204 12.27 -5.67 11.08
N GLU A 205 11.54 -5.18 10.08
CA GLU A 205 10.09 -5.42 9.92
C GLU A 205 9.77 -6.91 9.75
N LEU A 206 10.50 -7.60 8.90
CA LEU A 206 10.36 -9.04 8.73
C LEU A 206 10.60 -9.80 10.04
N THR A 207 11.56 -9.36 10.86
CA THR A 207 11.80 -9.94 12.19
C THR A 207 10.62 -9.70 13.11
N GLU A 208 10.16 -8.45 13.23
CA GLU A 208 9.00 -8.08 14.06
C GLU A 208 7.70 -8.74 13.57
N SER A 209 7.53 -8.87 12.26
CA SER A 209 6.39 -9.58 11.66
C SER A 209 6.41 -11.07 12.00
N SER A 210 7.59 -11.71 12.01
CA SER A 210 7.71 -13.11 12.37
C SER A 210 7.29 -13.39 13.83
N GLU A 211 7.55 -12.45 14.73
CA GLU A 211 7.12 -12.54 16.13
C GLU A 211 5.59 -12.37 16.29
N LYS A 212 4.96 -11.63 15.39
CA LYS A 212 3.52 -11.34 15.38
C LYS A 212 2.71 -12.32 14.52
N LYS A 213 3.31 -13.40 14.04
CA LYS A 213 2.59 -14.41 13.25
C LYS A 213 1.31 -14.84 13.95
N PRO A 214 0.13 -14.76 13.30
CA PRO A 214 -1.13 -15.15 13.89
C PRO A 214 -1.09 -16.58 14.44
N LYS A 215 -1.71 -16.78 15.61
CA LYS A 215 -1.81 -18.08 16.26
C LYS A 215 -3.28 -18.39 16.51
N LEU A 216 -3.72 -19.57 16.13
CA LEU A 216 -5.07 -20.00 16.44
C LEU A 216 -5.19 -20.20 17.97
N LEU A 217 -5.89 -19.29 18.62
CA LEU A 217 -6.18 -19.40 20.05
C LEU A 217 -7.28 -20.45 20.25
N GLY A 218 -6.94 -21.68 20.64
CA GLY A 218 -7.93 -22.67 21.03
C GLY A 218 -7.75 -24.11 20.57
N GLY A 219 -6.57 -24.53 20.09
CA GLY A 219 -6.32 -25.92 19.69
C GLY A 219 -6.04 -26.94 20.83
N SER A 220 -6.09 -26.55 22.10
CA SER A 220 -5.58 -27.41 23.19
C SER A 220 -6.55 -27.75 24.30
N ARG A 221 -7.88 -27.64 24.16
CA ARG A 221 -8.82 -28.03 25.21
C ARG A 221 -10.03 -28.85 24.75
N VAL A 222 -9.99 -29.50 23.62
CA VAL A 222 -11.10 -30.38 23.18
C VAL A 222 -10.82 -31.87 23.44
N ASN A 223 -9.58 -32.26 23.71
CA ASN A 223 -9.19 -33.67 23.90
C ASN A 223 -9.13 -34.13 25.38
N GLU A 224 -9.60 -33.35 26.38
CA GLU A 224 -9.59 -33.77 27.79
C GLU A 224 -10.98 -34.01 28.37
N ILE A 225 -12.04 -34.14 27.56
CA ILE A 225 -13.40 -34.45 28.06
C ILE A 225 -13.96 -35.73 27.38
N GLU A 226 -13.13 -36.61 26.89
CA GLU A 226 -13.51 -37.99 26.58
C GLU A 226 -12.46 -38.93 27.20
N GLY A 227 -12.59 -39.14 28.50
CA GLY A 227 -11.89 -40.12 29.30
C GLY A 227 -12.71 -40.49 30.50
#